data_ae33c3dbebf00321ccfd845dd95f232c
#
_entry.id   ae33c3dbebf00321ccfd845dd95f232c
#
_cell.length_a   1.000
_cell.length_b   1.000
_cell.length_c   1.000
_cell.angle_alpha   90.00
_cell.angle_beta   90.00
_cell.angle_gamma   90.00
#
_symmetry.space_group_name_H-M   'P 1'
#
loop_
_entity.id
_entity.type
_entity.pdbx_description
1 polymer ?
#
loop_
_entity_poly.entity_id
_entity_poly.type
_entity_poly.pdbx_seq_one_letter_code
_entity_poly.pdbx_strand_id
1 'polypeptide(L)'
;MDIKHHYIEKGNGFPLILLHGNGEDCSYFEHQMEPLSEHFRVIAIDTRGHGQTPRGTAPFNIRQFARDLLEFMDGHNIEKAHILGFSDGGNIAMVFALAHPERVEKLILNGANLNAKGVKPSVQIPIEIGYRIARMFASKSPEAKQNAELLGLMVNDPNVNPEELSQIKCPTLVIAGNKDMIKDKHTRLIAQSIPGAQLSIIPGNHFIANKNPETFNQAVLEFLL
;
A
#
# COMPACT_ATOMS: atom_id res chain seq x y z
N MET A 1 0.63 -20.40 6.21
CA MET A 1 1.33 -19.09 6.41
C MET A 1 2.66 -19.35 7.09
N ASP A 2 3.75 -18.78 6.57
CA ASP A 2 5.10 -18.90 7.16
C ASP A 2 5.44 -17.71 8.09
N ILE A 3 4.51 -16.77 8.24
CA ILE A 3 4.60 -15.61 9.12
C ILE A 3 3.31 -15.46 9.93
N LYS A 4 3.42 -14.79 11.08
CA LYS A 4 2.29 -14.27 11.85
C LYS A 4 2.38 -12.74 11.80
N HIS A 5 1.37 -12.10 11.23
CA HIS A 5 1.31 -10.65 11.17
C HIS A 5 1.12 -10.04 12.56
N HIS A 6 1.89 -9.01 12.84
CA HIS A 6 1.55 -8.03 13.87
C HIS A 6 0.57 -7.02 13.26
N TYR A 7 -0.37 -6.54 14.05
CA TYR A 7 -1.33 -5.52 13.65
C TYR A 7 -1.85 -4.78 14.88
N ILE A 8 -2.37 -3.59 14.66
CA ILE A 8 -3.15 -2.86 15.63
C ILE A 8 -4.60 -2.76 15.12
N GLU A 9 -5.55 -2.83 16.07
CA GLU A 9 -6.97 -2.82 15.73
C GLU A 9 -7.72 -1.87 16.66
N LYS A 10 -8.68 -1.11 16.09
CA LYS A 10 -9.55 -0.22 16.84
C LYS A 10 -10.91 -0.09 16.19
N GLY A 11 -11.95 0.14 17.01
CA GLY A 11 -13.33 0.31 16.54
C GLY A 11 -14.07 -1.00 16.31
N ASN A 12 -15.25 -0.89 15.76
CA ASN A 12 -16.18 -1.98 15.47
C ASN A 12 -16.85 -1.77 14.11
N GLY A 13 -17.55 -2.78 13.62
CA GLY A 13 -18.33 -2.68 12.37
C GLY A 13 -17.61 -3.31 11.18
N PHE A 14 -17.82 -2.74 10.00
CA PHE A 14 -17.25 -3.31 8.76
C PHE A 14 -15.73 -3.14 8.73
N PRO A 15 -14.96 -4.18 8.34
CA PRO A 15 -13.50 -4.12 8.36
C PRO A 15 -12.93 -3.10 7.37
N LEU A 16 -11.98 -2.29 7.85
CA LEU A 16 -11.13 -1.40 7.06
C LEU A 16 -9.67 -1.77 7.33
N ILE A 17 -9.02 -2.36 6.34
CA ILE A 17 -7.60 -2.77 6.42
C ILE A 17 -6.72 -1.63 5.92
N LEU A 18 -5.69 -1.28 6.69
CA LEU A 18 -4.69 -0.27 6.37
C LEU A 18 -3.34 -0.94 6.13
N LEU A 19 -2.72 -0.63 4.97
CA LEU A 19 -1.42 -1.18 4.53
C LEU A 19 -0.42 -0.05 4.36
N HIS A 20 0.63 -0.05 5.18
CA HIS A 20 1.69 0.97 5.19
C HIS A 20 2.63 0.89 3.98
N GLY A 21 3.50 1.88 3.80
CA GLY A 21 4.49 1.96 2.75
C GLY A 21 5.79 1.20 3.06
N ASN A 22 6.73 1.25 2.11
CA ASN A 22 8.03 0.60 2.23
C ASN A 22 8.85 1.15 3.41
N GLY A 23 9.38 0.25 4.23
CA GLY A 23 10.21 0.61 5.38
C GLY A 23 9.46 1.18 6.58
N GLU A 24 8.13 1.19 6.55
CA GLU A 24 7.26 1.66 7.62
C GLU A 24 6.60 0.47 8.35
N ASP A 25 5.67 0.77 9.24
CA ASP A 25 4.87 -0.20 9.99
C ASP A 25 3.45 0.34 10.24
N CYS A 26 2.64 -0.39 10.98
CA CYS A 26 1.24 -0.02 11.28
C CYS A 26 1.10 1.33 11.99
N SER A 27 2.14 1.82 12.68
CA SER A 27 2.12 3.12 13.36
C SER A 27 2.06 4.30 12.38
N TYR A 28 2.37 4.08 11.09
CA TYR A 28 2.18 5.08 10.04
C TYR A 28 0.78 5.71 10.06
N PHE A 29 -0.22 4.93 10.45
CA PHE A 29 -1.62 5.32 10.46
C PHE A 29 -2.11 5.91 11.80
N GLU A 30 -1.22 6.37 12.67
CA GLU A 30 -1.58 6.90 14.00
C GLU A 30 -2.68 7.98 13.94
N HIS A 31 -2.65 8.85 12.93
CA HIS A 31 -3.63 9.91 12.73
C HIS A 31 -4.93 9.46 12.06
N GLN A 32 -4.98 8.24 11.53
CA GLN A 32 -6.13 7.64 10.88
C GLN A 32 -6.92 6.73 11.82
N MET A 33 -6.22 6.09 12.78
CA MET A 33 -6.84 5.08 13.66
C MET A 33 -8.05 5.62 14.41
N GLU A 34 -7.93 6.78 15.07
CA GLU A 34 -9.02 7.34 15.85
C GLU A 34 -10.24 7.73 14.99
N PRO A 35 -10.12 8.65 14.01
CA PRO A 35 -11.29 9.13 13.27
C PRO A 35 -11.95 8.03 12.42
N LEU A 36 -11.20 7.08 11.88
CA LEU A 36 -11.80 5.99 11.10
C LEU A 36 -12.44 4.93 11.99
N SER A 37 -11.96 4.74 13.22
CA SER A 37 -12.52 3.77 14.17
C SER A 37 -13.90 4.14 14.73
N GLU A 38 -14.32 5.38 14.54
CA GLU A 38 -15.69 5.80 14.87
C GLU A 38 -16.75 5.13 13.97
N HIS A 39 -16.33 4.70 12.77
CA HIS A 39 -17.23 4.15 11.75
C HIS A 39 -16.90 2.71 11.35
N PHE A 40 -15.66 2.27 11.53
CA PHE A 40 -15.16 1.00 11.01
C PHE A 40 -14.37 0.22 12.08
N ARG A 41 -14.28 -1.09 11.88
CA ARG A 41 -13.27 -1.92 12.50
C ARG A 41 -11.95 -1.72 11.74
N VAL A 42 -11.11 -0.81 12.21
CA VAL A 42 -9.85 -0.43 11.56
C VAL A 42 -8.74 -1.38 11.97
N ILE A 43 -8.05 -1.96 10.99
CA ILE A 43 -6.97 -2.95 11.19
C ILE A 43 -5.75 -2.50 10.40
N ALA A 44 -4.74 -1.96 11.08
CA ALA A 44 -3.48 -1.58 10.46
C ALA A 44 -2.47 -2.71 10.65
N ILE A 45 -1.94 -3.24 9.53
CA ILE A 45 -1.14 -4.47 9.50
C ILE A 45 0.32 -4.14 9.20
N ASP A 46 1.25 -4.72 9.98
CA ASP A 46 2.65 -4.79 9.59
C ASP A 46 2.82 -5.83 8.47
N THR A 47 3.25 -5.39 7.31
CA THR A 47 3.49 -6.30 6.18
C THR A 47 4.75 -7.15 6.41
N ARG A 48 4.88 -8.25 5.66
CA ARG A 48 6.03 -9.17 5.76
C ARG A 48 7.37 -8.42 5.85
N GLY A 49 8.16 -8.70 6.89
CA GLY A 49 9.49 -8.13 7.09
C GLY A 49 9.52 -6.67 7.52
N HIS A 50 8.38 -6.10 7.90
CA HIS A 50 8.24 -4.75 8.43
C HIS A 50 7.69 -4.76 9.85
N GLY A 51 7.98 -3.70 10.62
CA GLY A 51 7.52 -3.57 12.00
C GLY A 51 7.87 -4.78 12.86
N GLN A 52 6.85 -5.40 13.45
CA GLN A 52 6.98 -6.60 14.27
C GLN A 52 6.64 -7.89 13.51
N THR A 53 6.27 -7.80 12.22
CA THR A 53 6.01 -8.98 11.39
C THR A 53 7.32 -9.56 10.86
N PRO A 54 7.59 -10.87 11.12
CA PRO A 54 8.83 -11.49 10.66
C PRO A 54 8.92 -11.53 9.13
N ARG A 55 10.15 -11.60 8.62
CA ARG A 55 10.42 -11.70 7.18
C ARG A 55 9.91 -13.01 6.58
N GLY A 56 9.92 -14.10 7.34
CA GLY A 56 9.60 -15.43 6.84
C GLY A 56 10.53 -15.93 5.73
N THR A 57 10.13 -16.99 5.04
CA THR A 57 10.93 -17.66 4.01
C THR A 57 10.40 -17.46 2.59
N ALA A 58 9.13 -17.08 2.44
CA ALA A 58 8.51 -16.83 1.14
C ALA A 58 9.16 -15.66 0.38
N PRO A 59 8.94 -15.52 -0.93
CA PRO A 59 9.47 -14.43 -1.74
C PRO A 59 9.16 -13.05 -1.16
N PHE A 60 10.07 -12.09 -1.31
CA PHE A 60 9.88 -10.72 -0.84
C PHE A 60 9.52 -9.83 -2.04
N ASN A 61 8.24 -9.79 -2.36
CA ASN A 61 7.67 -9.01 -3.46
C ASN A 61 6.18 -8.68 -3.20
N ILE A 62 5.67 -7.68 -3.90
CA ILE A 62 4.30 -7.19 -3.74
C ILE A 62 3.24 -8.28 -3.97
N ARG A 63 3.45 -9.19 -4.92
CA ARG A 63 2.50 -10.30 -5.18
C ARG A 63 2.44 -11.30 -4.02
N GLN A 64 3.56 -11.54 -3.34
CA GLN A 64 3.56 -12.36 -2.13
C GLN A 64 2.85 -11.65 -0.98
N PHE A 65 3.08 -10.35 -0.81
CA PHE A 65 2.40 -9.57 0.24
C PHE A 65 0.88 -9.53 0.04
N ALA A 66 0.42 -9.51 -1.21
CA ALA A 66 -1.01 -9.67 -1.50
C ALA A 66 -1.55 -11.06 -1.11
N ARG A 67 -0.77 -12.13 -1.29
CA ARG A 67 -1.13 -13.47 -0.78
C ARG A 67 -1.14 -13.53 0.75
N ASP A 68 -0.16 -12.90 1.39
CA ASP A 68 -0.10 -12.79 2.85
C ASP A 68 -1.34 -12.07 3.41
N LEU A 69 -1.83 -11.04 2.71
CA LEU A 69 -3.07 -10.34 3.06
C LEU A 69 -4.29 -11.27 2.96
N LEU A 70 -4.39 -12.11 1.90
CA LEU A 70 -5.45 -13.10 1.80
C LEU A 70 -5.43 -14.06 3.00
N GLU A 71 -4.26 -14.63 3.30
CA GLU A 71 -4.09 -15.55 4.43
C GLU A 71 -4.39 -14.87 5.79
N PHE A 72 -4.06 -13.58 5.92
CA PHE A 72 -4.43 -12.78 7.10
C PHE A 72 -5.95 -12.66 7.22
N MET A 73 -6.64 -12.28 6.15
CA MET A 73 -8.10 -12.13 6.14
C MET A 73 -8.80 -13.46 6.46
N ASP A 74 -8.34 -14.56 5.85
CA ASP A 74 -8.89 -15.90 6.10
C ASP A 74 -8.69 -16.33 7.56
N GLY A 75 -7.49 -16.12 8.10
CA GLY A 75 -7.18 -16.46 9.49
C GLY A 75 -7.94 -15.64 10.53
N HIS A 76 -8.49 -14.48 10.15
CA HIS A 76 -9.28 -13.60 11.02
C HIS A 76 -10.78 -13.61 10.68
N ASN A 77 -11.24 -14.54 9.81
CA ASN A 77 -12.64 -14.65 9.36
C ASN A 77 -13.17 -13.34 8.75
N ILE A 78 -12.32 -12.61 8.01
CA ILE A 78 -12.69 -11.41 7.27
C ILE A 78 -13.02 -11.82 5.84
N GLU A 79 -14.29 -11.98 5.53
CA GLU A 79 -14.73 -12.38 4.19
C GLU A 79 -14.48 -11.26 3.17
N LYS A 80 -14.74 -10.01 3.57
CA LYS A 80 -14.63 -8.83 2.71
C LYS A 80 -14.25 -7.61 3.54
N ALA A 81 -13.48 -6.68 2.98
CA ALA A 81 -13.05 -5.47 3.68
C ALA A 81 -12.95 -4.26 2.74
N HIS A 82 -13.01 -3.05 3.30
CA HIS A 82 -12.41 -1.89 2.68
C HIS A 82 -10.88 -2.01 2.82
N ILE A 83 -10.13 -1.60 1.81
CA ILE A 83 -8.67 -1.62 1.85
C ILE A 83 -8.14 -0.25 1.48
N LEU A 84 -7.35 0.34 2.38
CA LEU A 84 -6.57 1.55 2.15
C LEU A 84 -5.10 1.20 2.18
N GLY A 85 -4.39 1.44 1.08
CA GLY A 85 -2.96 1.23 1.00
C GLY A 85 -2.20 2.50 0.67
N PHE A 86 -1.10 2.72 1.39
CA PHE A 86 -0.16 3.82 1.16
C PHE A 86 1.11 3.31 0.46
N SER A 87 1.53 3.97 -0.63
CA SER A 87 2.77 3.67 -1.35
C SER A 87 2.84 2.18 -1.75
N ASP A 88 3.82 1.39 -1.25
CA ASP A 88 3.86 -0.06 -1.47
C ASP A 88 2.62 -0.78 -0.91
N GLY A 89 2.04 -0.30 0.21
CA GLY A 89 0.73 -0.76 0.68
C GLY A 89 -0.38 -0.54 -0.34
N GLY A 90 -0.34 0.58 -1.08
CA GLY A 90 -1.23 0.84 -2.21
C GLY A 90 -0.99 -0.12 -3.38
N ASN A 91 0.27 -0.47 -3.64
CA ASN A 91 0.63 -1.47 -4.64
C ASN A 91 0.13 -2.87 -4.24
N ILE A 92 0.25 -3.24 -2.95
CA ILE A 92 -0.30 -4.49 -2.40
C ILE A 92 -1.83 -4.52 -2.56
N ALA A 93 -2.51 -3.44 -2.16
CA ALA A 93 -3.97 -3.32 -2.24
C ALA A 93 -4.48 -3.45 -3.68
N MET A 94 -3.80 -2.82 -4.63
CA MET A 94 -4.10 -2.88 -6.06
C MET A 94 -3.94 -4.30 -6.61
N VAL A 95 -2.81 -4.96 -6.34
CA VAL A 95 -2.54 -6.34 -6.76
C VAL A 95 -3.53 -7.32 -6.11
N PHE A 96 -3.87 -7.08 -4.84
CA PHE A 96 -4.89 -7.87 -4.13
C PHE A 96 -6.27 -7.73 -4.77
N ALA A 97 -6.70 -6.51 -5.09
CA ALA A 97 -8.00 -6.27 -5.73
C ALA A 97 -8.09 -6.88 -7.15
N LEU A 98 -6.97 -6.97 -7.88
CA LEU A 98 -6.91 -7.68 -9.16
C LEU A 98 -7.02 -9.20 -9.00
N ALA A 99 -6.40 -9.75 -7.96
CA ALA A 99 -6.36 -11.20 -7.74
C ALA A 99 -7.62 -11.73 -7.02
N HIS A 100 -8.23 -10.92 -6.15
CA HIS A 100 -9.33 -11.29 -5.25
C HIS A 100 -10.41 -10.19 -5.21
N PRO A 101 -11.05 -9.86 -6.35
CA PRO A 101 -12.01 -8.76 -6.44
C PRO A 101 -13.21 -8.94 -5.51
N GLU A 102 -13.60 -10.19 -5.22
CA GLU A 102 -14.70 -10.54 -4.31
C GLU A 102 -14.40 -10.18 -2.84
N ARG A 103 -13.12 -10.03 -2.48
CA ARG A 103 -12.67 -9.75 -1.11
C ARG A 103 -12.60 -8.24 -0.79
N VAL A 104 -12.76 -7.37 -1.80
CA VAL A 104 -12.62 -5.91 -1.65
C VAL A 104 -13.96 -5.23 -1.84
N GLU A 105 -14.43 -4.51 -0.80
CA GLU A 105 -15.67 -3.72 -0.88
C GLU A 105 -15.44 -2.34 -1.49
N LYS A 106 -14.49 -1.57 -0.94
CA LYS A 106 -14.01 -0.30 -1.49
C LYS A 106 -12.47 -0.26 -1.42
N LEU A 107 -11.81 0.34 -2.39
CA LEU A 107 -10.36 0.42 -2.52
C LEU A 107 -9.89 1.86 -2.45
N ILE A 108 -8.85 2.13 -1.64
CA ILE A 108 -8.21 3.44 -1.58
C ILE A 108 -6.72 3.28 -1.84
N LEU A 109 -6.24 3.93 -2.90
CA LEU A 109 -4.84 3.89 -3.35
C LEU A 109 -4.19 5.25 -3.08
N ASN A 110 -3.43 5.35 -2.00
CA ASN A 110 -2.70 6.55 -1.63
C ASN A 110 -1.25 6.46 -2.12
N GLY A 111 -0.90 7.28 -3.11
CA GLY A 111 0.48 7.34 -3.61
C GLY A 111 1.00 6.04 -4.24
N ALA A 112 0.11 5.20 -4.76
CA ALA A 112 0.47 3.96 -5.45
C ALA A 112 1.12 4.21 -6.81
N ASN A 113 1.89 3.23 -7.29
CA ASN A 113 2.48 3.25 -8.63
C ASN A 113 2.39 1.87 -9.31
N LEU A 114 2.31 1.85 -10.64
CA LEU A 114 2.26 0.62 -11.42
C LEU A 114 3.65 -0.02 -11.63
N ASN A 115 4.68 0.80 -11.60
CA ASN A 115 6.08 0.41 -11.81
C ASN A 115 7.02 1.58 -11.44
N ALA A 116 8.32 1.31 -11.39
CA ALA A 116 9.37 2.27 -11.06
C ALA A 116 9.35 3.55 -11.94
N LYS A 117 8.90 3.46 -13.21
CA LYS A 117 8.81 4.62 -14.11
C LYS A 117 7.75 5.64 -13.67
N GLY A 118 6.84 5.26 -12.78
CA GLY A 118 5.84 6.15 -12.17
C GLY A 118 6.46 7.13 -11.18
N VAL A 119 7.58 6.79 -10.57
CA VAL A 119 8.30 7.62 -9.60
C VAL A 119 9.10 8.72 -10.30
N LYS A 120 9.26 9.89 -9.66
CA LYS A 120 10.11 10.98 -10.17
C LYS A 120 11.57 10.54 -10.21
N PRO A 121 12.34 10.87 -11.28
CA PRO A 121 13.73 10.45 -11.41
C PRO A 121 14.64 10.89 -10.25
N SER A 122 14.37 12.05 -9.67
CA SER A 122 15.12 12.57 -8.49
C SER A 122 15.03 11.66 -7.26
N VAL A 123 13.99 10.83 -7.18
CA VAL A 123 13.80 9.83 -6.12
C VAL A 123 14.23 8.44 -6.62
N GLN A 124 13.81 8.03 -7.80
CA GLN A 124 14.04 6.69 -8.32
C GLN A 124 15.51 6.39 -8.58
N ILE A 125 16.28 7.33 -9.14
CA ILE A 125 17.69 7.10 -9.46
C ILE A 125 18.53 6.78 -8.21
N PRO A 126 18.46 7.54 -7.10
CA PRO A 126 19.13 7.17 -5.85
C PRO A 126 18.74 5.78 -5.32
N ILE A 127 17.45 5.43 -5.42
CA ILE A 127 16.94 4.10 -5.01
C ILE A 127 17.58 2.99 -5.83
N GLU A 128 17.64 3.13 -7.15
CA GLU A 128 18.27 2.14 -8.04
C GLU A 128 19.76 1.98 -7.78
N ILE A 129 20.48 3.07 -7.49
CA ILE A 129 21.90 3.03 -7.12
C ILE A 129 22.04 2.30 -5.78
N GLY A 130 21.26 2.67 -4.77
CA GLY A 130 21.25 2.03 -3.45
C GLY A 130 20.95 0.54 -3.54
N TYR A 131 19.95 0.15 -4.35
CA TYR A 131 19.63 -1.25 -4.62
C TYR A 131 20.78 -2.04 -5.18
N ARG A 132 21.46 -1.50 -6.21
CA ARG A 132 22.63 -2.16 -6.82
C ARG A 132 23.75 -2.39 -5.81
N ILE A 133 24.05 -1.37 -4.98
CA ILE A 133 25.05 -1.45 -3.93
C ILE A 133 24.64 -2.49 -2.88
N ALA A 134 23.44 -2.41 -2.32
CA ALA A 134 22.95 -3.34 -1.31
C ALA A 134 22.99 -4.79 -1.82
N ARG A 135 22.58 -5.01 -3.08
CA ARG A 135 22.60 -6.32 -3.72
C ARG A 135 24.01 -6.91 -3.86
N MET A 136 25.03 -6.08 -4.12
CA MET A 136 26.42 -6.54 -4.19
C MET A 136 26.93 -7.11 -2.85
N PHE A 137 26.39 -6.63 -1.74
CA PHE A 137 26.78 -7.04 -0.38
C PHE A 137 25.75 -7.95 0.31
N ALA A 138 24.64 -8.27 -0.33
CA ALA A 138 23.52 -9.03 0.27
C ALA A 138 23.92 -10.44 0.75
N SER A 139 24.92 -11.08 0.12
CA SER A 139 25.47 -12.37 0.56
C SER A 139 26.45 -12.27 1.74
N LYS A 140 26.90 -11.07 2.08
CA LYS A 140 27.94 -10.83 3.09
C LYS A 140 27.39 -10.22 4.40
N SER A 141 26.22 -9.58 4.35
CA SER A 141 25.61 -8.88 5.46
C SER A 141 24.09 -9.07 5.45
N PRO A 142 23.49 -9.50 6.58
CA PRO A 142 22.03 -9.54 6.74
C PRO A 142 21.35 -8.20 6.51
N GLU A 143 21.96 -7.10 6.95
CA GLU A 143 21.46 -5.74 6.75
C GLU A 143 21.48 -5.35 5.25
N ALA A 144 22.57 -5.68 4.54
CA ALA A 144 22.63 -5.42 3.09
C ALA A 144 21.61 -6.27 2.34
N LYS A 145 21.32 -7.50 2.80
CA LYS A 145 20.26 -8.34 2.25
C LYS A 145 18.89 -7.69 2.47
N GLN A 146 18.59 -7.27 3.69
CA GLN A 146 17.33 -6.60 4.02
C GLN A 146 17.15 -5.32 3.21
N ASN A 147 18.18 -4.48 3.11
CA ASN A 147 18.15 -3.26 2.31
C ASN A 147 17.94 -3.56 0.82
N ALA A 148 18.57 -4.63 0.29
CA ALA A 148 18.36 -5.06 -1.08
C ALA A 148 16.93 -5.56 -1.33
N GLU A 149 16.30 -6.21 -0.35
CA GLU A 149 14.90 -6.63 -0.42
C GLU A 149 13.96 -5.43 -0.41
N LEU A 150 14.13 -4.50 0.53
CA LEU A 150 13.30 -3.27 0.63
C LEU A 150 13.42 -2.39 -0.61
N LEU A 151 14.64 -2.06 -1.03
CA LEU A 151 14.86 -1.26 -2.23
C LEU A 151 14.41 -2.02 -3.49
N GLY A 152 14.50 -3.36 -3.46
CA GLY A 152 14.06 -4.23 -4.54
C GLY A 152 12.57 -4.11 -4.85
N LEU A 153 11.72 -3.90 -3.86
CA LEU A 153 10.28 -3.63 -4.07
C LEU A 153 10.08 -2.39 -4.94
N MET A 154 10.79 -1.28 -4.63
CA MET A 154 10.65 -0.01 -5.34
C MET A 154 11.27 -0.04 -6.76
N VAL A 155 12.17 -0.98 -7.04
CA VAL A 155 12.85 -1.11 -8.35
C VAL A 155 12.15 -2.12 -9.26
N ASN A 156 11.66 -3.23 -8.69
CA ASN A 156 11.21 -4.39 -9.47
C ASN A 156 9.69 -4.61 -9.43
N ASP A 157 8.97 -3.99 -8.51
CA ASP A 157 7.55 -4.22 -8.28
C ASP A 157 6.72 -2.92 -8.46
N PRO A 158 5.40 -3.05 -8.59
CA PRO A 158 4.61 -4.27 -8.79
C PRO A 158 4.56 -4.75 -10.25
N ASN A 159 4.96 -3.91 -11.24
CA ASN A 159 4.90 -4.16 -12.69
C ASN A 159 3.50 -4.60 -13.16
N VAL A 160 2.50 -3.75 -12.88
CA VAL A 160 1.12 -3.90 -13.32
C VAL A 160 0.94 -3.11 -14.63
N ASN A 161 0.31 -3.71 -15.63
CA ASN A 161 -0.07 -2.99 -16.85
C ASN A 161 -1.33 -2.15 -16.59
N PRO A 162 -1.41 -0.92 -17.11
CA PRO A 162 -2.60 -0.07 -16.94
C PRO A 162 -3.90 -0.75 -17.39
N GLU A 163 -3.84 -1.57 -18.42
CA GLU A 163 -4.99 -2.29 -18.98
C GLU A 163 -5.58 -3.31 -17.99
N GLU A 164 -4.75 -3.90 -17.11
CA GLU A 164 -5.18 -4.83 -16.07
C GLU A 164 -6.12 -4.15 -15.07
N LEU A 165 -5.94 -2.84 -14.83
CA LEU A 165 -6.75 -2.09 -13.86
C LEU A 165 -8.23 -2.01 -14.23
N SER A 166 -8.59 -2.25 -15.50
CA SER A 166 -9.99 -2.38 -15.94
C SER A 166 -10.73 -3.56 -15.30
N GLN A 167 -10.01 -4.50 -14.69
CA GLN A 167 -10.56 -5.65 -13.97
C GLN A 167 -10.95 -5.31 -12.53
N ILE A 168 -10.48 -4.20 -11.96
CA ILE A 168 -10.92 -3.72 -10.64
C ILE A 168 -12.37 -3.24 -10.76
N LYS A 169 -13.29 -3.88 -10.03
CA LYS A 169 -14.73 -3.63 -10.12
C LYS A 169 -15.30 -2.90 -8.89
N CYS A 170 -14.58 -2.93 -7.78
CA CYS A 170 -15.01 -2.21 -6.58
C CYS A 170 -14.86 -0.69 -6.75
N PRO A 171 -15.70 0.11 -6.08
CA PRO A 171 -15.49 1.56 -6.00
C PRO A 171 -14.07 1.86 -5.53
N THR A 172 -13.38 2.77 -6.23
CA THR A 172 -11.98 3.06 -5.96
C THR A 172 -11.74 4.57 -5.84
N LEU A 173 -11.01 4.96 -4.80
CA LEU A 173 -10.45 6.29 -4.62
C LEU A 173 -8.93 6.25 -4.86
N VAL A 174 -8.45 7.03 -5.82
CA VAL A 174 -7.01 7.30 -5.99
C VAL A 174 -6.72 8.66 -5.35
N ILE A 175 -5.88 8.69 -4.34
CA ILE A 175 -5.57 9.91 -3.58
C ILE A 175 -4.07 10.16 -3.54
N ALA A 176 -3.63 11.41 -3.74
CA ALA A 176 -2.21 11.77 -3.73
C ALA A 176 -2.00 13.23 -3.33
N GLY A 177 -0.78 13.55 -2.90
CA GLY A 177 -0.35 14.91 -2.67
C GLY A 177 -0.04 15.66 -3.98
N ASN A 178 -0.32 16.97 -4.04
CA ASN A 178 0.03 17.80 -5.19
C ASN A 178 1.56 17.96 -5.40
N LYS A 179 2.35 17.56 -4.42
CA LYS A 179 3.84 17.52 -4.47
C LYS A 179 4.36 16.09 -4.24
N ASP A 180 3.58 15.07 -4.58
CA ASP A 180 3.95 13.67 -4.42
C ASP A 180 5.23 13.31 -5.19
N MET A 181 5.97 12.30 -4.72
CA MET A 181 7.10 11.73 -5.44
C MET A 181 6.66 10.86 -6.63
N ILE A 182 5.43 10.36 -6.62
CA ILE A 182 4.81 9.76 -7.80
C ILE A 182 4.47 10.88 -8.79
N LYS A 183 4.73 10.66 -10.08
CA LYS A 183 4.41 11.64 -11.13
C LYS A 183 2.90 11.84 -11.21
N ASP A 184 2.43 13.08 -11.23
CA ASP A 184 1.00 13.42 -11.35
C ASP A 184 0.32 12.69 -12.53
N LYS A 185 0.97 12.66 -13.69
CA LYS A 185 0.47 11.92 -14.86
C LYS A 185 0.31 10.42 -14.61
N HIS A 186 1.14 9.84 -13.73
CA HIS A 186 1.06 8.42 -13.40
C HIS A 186 -0.09 8.13 -12.41
N THR A 187 -0.29 8.99 -11.42
CA THR A 187 -1.46 8.93 -10.53
C THR A 187 -2.76 9.06 -11.32
N ARG A 188 -2.83 10.00 -12.27
CA ARG A 188 -3.99 10.15 -13.16
C ARG A 188 -4.20 8.96 -14.08
N LEU A 189 -3.13 8.36 -14.59
CA LEU A 189 -3.20 7.13 -15.38
C LEU A 189 -3.86 6.00 -14.58
N ILE A 190 -3.47 5.80 -13.32
CA ILE A 190 -4.10 4.80 -12.44
C ILE A 190 -5.60 5.08 -12.32
N ALA A 191 -5.99 6.30 -11.97
CA ALA A 191 -7.40 6.66 -11.80
C ALA A 191 -8.20 6.49 -13.10
N GLN A 192 -7.64 6.85 -14.25
CA GLN A 192 -8.29 6.71 -15.55
C GLN A 192 -8.42 5.26 -16.03
N SER A 193 -7.52 4.38 -15.59
CA SER A 193 -7.51 2.97 -15.97
C SER A 193 -8.46 2.10 -15.13
N ILE A 194 -8.92 2.58 -13.97
CA ILE A 194 -9.89 1.89 -13.12
C ILE A 194 -11.29 2.43 -13.42
N PRO A 195 -12.25 1.59 -13.85
CA PRO A 195 -13.61 2.04 -14.18
C PRO A 195 -14.30 2.71 -12.98
N GLY A 196 -14.76 3.95 -13.16
CA GLY A 196 -15.48 4.70 -12.13
C GLY A 196 -14.65 5.19 -10.96
N ALA A 197 -13.31 5.10 -11.03
CA ALA A 197 -12.47 5.58 -9.95
C ALA A 197 -12.57 7.10 -9.75
N GLN A 198 -12.61 7.51 -8.49
CA GLN A 198 -12.50 8.89 -8.07
C GLN A 198 -11.04 9.28 -7.92
N LEU A 199 -10.68 10.53 -8.25
CA LEU A 199 -9.34 11.07 -8.06
C LEU A 199 -9.39 12.27 -7.12
N SER A 200 -8.62 12.21 -6.04
CA SER A 200 -8.45 13.32 -5.09
C SER A 200 -6.97 13.74 -5.03
N ILE A 201 -6.69 15.00 -5.35
CA ILE A 201 -5.35 15.58 -5.22
C ILE A 201 -5.42 16.65 -4.12
N ILE A 202 -4.80 16.36 -2.98
CA ILE A 202 -4.81 17.25 -1.83
C ILE A 202 -3.47 17.95 -1.61
N PRO A 203 -3.43 19.09 -0.90
CA PRO A 203 -2.16 19.78 -0.62
C PRO A 203 -1.23 18.91 0.24
N GLY A 204 0.01 18.69 -0.22
CA GLY A 204 1.03 17.94 0.52
C GLY A 204 1.97 17.15 -0.39
N ASN A 205 2.90 16.44 0.25
CA ASN A 205 3.86 15.56 -0.40
C ASN A 205 3.34 14.11 -0.43
N HIS A 206 4.23 13.13 -0.58
CA HIS A 206 3.88 11.69 -0.59
C HIS A 206 3.22 11.22 0.71
N PHE A 207 3.60 11.81 1.85
CA PHE A 207 3.14 11.45 3.20
C PHE A 207 1.90 12.25 3.64
N ILE A 208 0.92 12.45 2.74
CA ILE A 208 -0.25 13.30 3.01
C ILE A 208 -1.09 12.82 4.20
N ALA A 209 -1.19 11.52 4.44
CA ALA A 209 -1.91 10.96 5.57
C ALA A 209 -1.38 11.46 6.93
N ASN A 210 -0.05 11.72 7.01
CA ASN A 210 0.58 12.23 8.23
C ASN A 210 0.80 13.74 8.22
N LYS A 211 0.98 14.35 7.03
CA LYS A 211 1.30 15.78 6.92
C LYS A 211 0.07 16.66 6.75
N ASN A 212 -1.05 16.09 6.35
CA ASN A 212 -2.34 16.76 6.21
C ASN A 212 -3.48 15.79 6.61
N PRO A 213 -3.45 15.26 7.85
CA PRO A 213 -4.32 14.17 8.26
C PRO A 213 -5.81 14.54 8.24
N GLU A 214 -6.16 15.77 8.58
CA GLU A 214 -7.57 16.22 8.60
C GLU A 214 -8.19 16.14 7.20
N THR A 215 -7.54 16.76 6.21
CA THR A 215 -8.02 16.74 4.82
C THR A 215 -8.01 15.33 4.24
N PHE A 216 -6.98 14.54 4.57
CA PHE A 216 -6.88 13.14 4.14
C PHE A 216 -8.03 12.30 4.72
N ASN A 217 -8.25 12.35 6.03
CA ASN A 217 -9.28 11.60 6.72
C ASN A 217 -10.68 12.00 6.23
N GLN A 218 -10.93 13.29 6.00
CA GLN A 218 -12.18 13.76 5.42
C GLN A 218 -12.43 13.14 4.06
N ALA A 219 -11.45 13.18 3.14
CA ALA A 219 -11.60 12.60 1.80
C ALA A 219 -11.81 11.07 1.84
N VAL A 220 -11.16 10.37 2.77
CA VAL A 220 -11.34 8.93 2.99
C VAL A 220 -12.75 8.63 3.51
N LEU A 221 -13.24 9.37 4.52
CA LEU A 221 -14.57 9.18 5.09
C LEU A 221 -15.67 9.50 4.09
N GLU A 222 -15.56 10.62 3.35
CA GLU A 222 -16.52 10.98 2.30
C GLU A 222 -16.66 9.89 1.22
N PHE A 223 -15.57 9.19 0.93
CA PHE A 223 -15.59 8.08 -0.02
C PHE A 223 -16.15 6.79 0.60
N LEU A 224 -15.83 6.50 1.87
CA LEU A 224 -16.22 5.23 2.51
C LEU A 224 -17.68 5.21 2.98
N LEU A 225 -18.22 6.33 3.42
CA LEU A 225 -19.61 6.48 3.88
C LEU A 225 -20.55 6.77 2.71
#